data_ffd0b974f4c346af566ba76e98446c61
#
_entry.id   ffd0b974f4c346af566ba76e98446c61
#
_cell.length_a   1.000
_cell.length_b   1.000
_cell.length_c   1.000
_cell.angle_alpha   90.00
_cell.angle_beta   90.00
_cell.angle_gamma   90.00
#
_symmetry.space_group_name_H-M   'P 1'
#
loop_
_entity.id
_entity.type
_entity.pdbx_description
1 polymer ?
#
loop_
_entity_poly.entity_id
_entity_poly.type
_entity_poly.pdbx_seq_one_letter_code
_entity_poly.pdbx_strand_id
1 'polypeptide(L)'
;VKTSSIRALPTLAAAVLTVGMASASTSEGVSVTQRQQIDALFAQYADTARPGCAVGVMRNGHVAVAKGYGLADVERAVPITSASVFDIGSTSKQFAAAAVILLELDGKLSLSDDVRKYVPELPDYGRVITIDHLLRHTSGLRDYTALLSLSGLEVEQVGTDEQALAVIARQRALNFPTGTRYEYSNSGFFLLAVIVERVSGQPLGQFARERIFQPLGMKSAQFRDKHAEVIPGRALGYAVDAEAPQGTVRFRNALSNWEQTGDGALHLAIEDLAKWDENFYQPRVGGQPLIDRLTQRGQLDNGEKIAYARGLFVDEYRGVPRVHHAGNWVGYNAMLARFPEQHTSVAVLCNFEGAEASELSEKVADIVLADVLKGADAGGAQKASPGKKTAVKPVPLQRLLGSYFDANTETILEVIEQQGALILKIGAMPLPLVATGPASFEVQGFPVKADFSVTGKQLANELKLRIGDDDAMAATRFTAATPSAEALQSYVGTFYSPELDVTWPLVIDQGKLAVRDEHRKFETKIQPLAPAMQDAFSGEAGLLRFARDASGKVTGFELSASRMRGIRFELRSTNR
;
A
#
# COMPACT_ATOMS: atom_id res chain seq x y z
N VAL A 1 -69.80 77.19 0.48
CA VAL A 1 -69.02 77.31 1.69
C VAL A 1 -67.59 76.82 1.49
N LYS A 2 -66.72 77.77 1.48
CA LYS A 2 -65.23 77.78 1.46
C LYS A 2 -64.44 76.56 0.97
N THR A 3 -63.87 76.69 -0.22
CA THR A 3 -62.80 76.04 -0.86
C THR A 3 -61.48 76.45 -0.21
N SER A 4 -60.58 75.47 0.04
CA SER A 4 -59.20 75.70 0.46
C SER A 4 -58.27 74.87 -0.41
N SER A 5 -57.47 75.57 -1.20
CA SER A 5 -56.43 75.01 -2.13
C SER A 5 -55.21 74.55 -1.39
N ILE A 6 -54.72 73.35 -1.68
CA ILE A 6 -53.46 72.86 -1.22
C ILE A 6 -52.50 72.76 -2.39
N ARG A 7 -51.35 73.44 -2.26
CA ARG A 7 -50.20 73.45 -3.22
C ARG A 7 -49.44 72.14 -3.17
N ALA A 8 -49.12 71.57 -4.33
CA ALA A 8 -48.28 70.42 -4.48
C ALA A 8 -46.78 70.83 -4.38
N LEU A 9 -46.01 70.10 -3.57
CA LEU A 9 -44.52 70.09 -3.59
C LEU A 9 -44.03 68.97 -4.50
N PRO A 10 -42.90 69.14 -5.20
CA PRO A 10 -42.33 68.11 -6.07
C PRO A 10 -41.55 67.08 -5.23
N THR A 11 -41.87 65.80 -5.46
CA THR A 11 -41.15 64.66 -4.87
C THR A 11 -39.87 64.41 -5.66
N LEU A 12 -38.71 64.53 -4.97
CA LEU A 12 -37.41 64.04 -5.50
C LEU A 12 -37.43 62.51 -5.42
N ALA A 13 -37.34 61.85 -6.57
CA ALA A 13 -37.10 60.41 -6.68
C ALA A 13 -35.61 60.12 -6.47
N ALA A 14 -35.25 59.53 -5.30
CA ALA A 14 -33.93 58.96 -5.05
C ALA A 14 -33.86 57.56 -5.70
N ALA A 15 -33.07 57.41 -6.76
CA ALA A 15 -32.74 56.12 -7.36
C ALA A 15 -31.78 55.37 -6.42
N VAL A 16 -32.28 54.37 -5.71
CA VAL A 16 -31.44 53.41 -4.97
C VAL A 16 -30.92 52.40 -5.96
N LEU A 17 -29.63 52.52 -6.36
CA LEU A 17 -28.90 51.43 -7.03
C LEU A 17 -28.67 50.30 -6.02
N THR A 18 -29.51 49.29 -6.08
CA THR A 18 -29.22 48.00 -5.46
C THR A 18 -28.17 47.27 -6.28
N VAL A 19 -26.92 47.35 -5.83
CA VAL A 19 -25.87 46.43 -6.29
C VAL A 19 -26.25 45.05 -5.73
N GLY A 20 -26.85 44.24 -6.59
CA GLY A 20 -27.07 42.83 -6.31
C GLY A 20 -25.73 42.11 -6.22
N MET A 21 -25.20 41.94 -5.02
CA MET A 21 -24.22 40.90 -4.75
C MET A 21 -24.89 39.55 -5.02
N ALA A 22 -24.62 38.98 -6.18
CA ALA A 22 -24.91 37.59 -6.43
C ALA A 22 -24.06 36.78 -5.42
N SER A 23 -24.62 36.46 -4.27
CA SER A 23 -24.13 35.41 -3.41
C SER A 23 -24.24 34.12 -4.23
N ALA A 24 -23.15 33.73 -4.87
CA ALA A 24 -23.02 32.36 -5.35
C ALA A 24 -23.26 31.48 -4.11
N SER A 25 -24.37 30.77 -4.07
CA SER A 25 -24.66 29.79 -3.06
C SER A 25 -23.56 28.75 -3.12
N THR A 26 -22.63 28.84 -2.18
CA THR A 26 -21.63 27.79 -1.94
C THR A 26 -22.41 26.60 -1.40
N SER A 27 -22.84 25.72 -2.31
CA SER A 27 -23.36 24.43 -1.91
C SER A 27 -22.22 23.69 -1.22
N GLU A 28 -22.28 23.68 0.12
CA GLU A 28 -21.52 22.81 1.02
C GLU A 28 -20.05 22.53 0.65
N GLY A 29 -19.24 23.58 0.52
CA GLY A 29 -17.79 23.46 0.65
C GLY A 29 -16.98 23.09 -0.61
N VAL A 30 -17.57 22.63 -1.72
CA VAL A 30 -16.86 22.35 -2.99
C VAL A 30 -17.58 23.08 -4.14
N SER A 31 -16.87 24.00 -4.82
CA SER A 31 -17.45 24.83 -5.87
C SER A 31 -17.74 24.02 -7.15
N VAL A 32 -18.57 24.57 -8.04
CA VAL A 32 -18.87 23.97 -9.35
C VAL A 32 -17.58 23.77 -10.16
N THR A 33 -16.68 24.74 -10.15
CA THR A 33 -15.38 24.65 -10.84
C THR A 33 -14.53 23.51 -10.29
N GLN A 34 -14.44 23.36 -8.97
CA GLN A 34 -13.70 22.26 -8.34
C GLN A 34 -14.30 20.90 -8.71
N ARG A 35 -15.64 20.78 -8.74
CA ARG A 35 -16.32 19.55 -9.20
C ARG A 35 -15.97 19.20 -10.65
N GLN A 36 -15.95 20.20 -11.54
CA GLN A 36 -15.53 20.00 -12.93
C GLN A 36 -14.06 19.57 -13.05
N GLN A 37 -13.17 20.14 -12.23
CA GLN A 37 -11.78 19.74 -12.18
C GLN A 37 -11.61 18.29 -11.67
N ILE A 38 -12.38 17.90 -10.64
CA ILE A 38 -12.43 16.50 -10.17
C ILE A 38 -12.93 15.59 -11.29
N ASP A 39 -14.03 15.94 -11.97
CA ASP A 39 -14.54 15.15 -13.11
C ASP A 39 -13.47 14.95 -14.20
N ALA A 40 -12.68 15.98 -14.48
CA ALA A 40 -11.62 15.91 -15.46
C ALA A 40 -10.48 14.94 -15.07
N LEU A 41 -10.15 14.81 -13.78
CA LEU A 41 -9.17 13.83 -13.29
C LEU A 41 -9.60 12.39 -13.56
N PHE A 42 -10.91 12.12 -13.45
CA PHE A 42 -11.48 10.79 -13.63
C PHE A 42 -11.97 10.54 -15.07
N ALA A 43 -11.78 11.48 -16.00
CA ALA A 43 -12.26 11.35 -17.39
C ALA A 43 -11.75 10.09 -18.10
N GLN A 44 -10.54 9.62 -17.78
CA GLN A 44 -9.99 8.36 -18.30
C GLN A 44 -10.80 7.12 -17.92
N TYR A 45 -11.61 7.18 -16.85
CA TYR A 45 -12.52 6.11 -16.40
C TYR A 45 -13.97 6.34 -16.84
N ALA A 46 -14.26 7.44 -17.55
CA ALA A 46 -15.61 7.74 -18.02
C ALA A 46 -16.07 6.83 -19.17
N ASP A 47 -15.16 6.08 -19.78
CA ASP A 47 -15.46 5.05 -20.76
C ASP A 47 -16.29 3.94 -20.11
N THR A 48 -17.45 3.66 -20.69
CA THR A 48 -18.42 2.68 -20.20
C THR A 48 -18.03 1.22 -20.47
N ALA A 49 -16.80 0.96 -20.94
CA ALA A 49 -16.32 -0.38 -21.28
C ALA A 49 -15.19 -0.87 -20.34
N ARG A 50 -14.91 -0.17 -19.23
CA ARG A 50 -13.78 -0.47 -18.38
C ARG A 50 -14.11 -0.36 -16.89
N PRO A 51 -13.34 -1.05 -15.99
CA PRO A 51 -13.41 -0.79 -14.54
C PRO A 51 -12.97 0.65 -14.23
N GLY A 52 -13.23 1.11 -13.03
CA GLY A 52 -12.94 2.50 -12.67
C GLY A 52 -12.92 2.75 -11.17
N CYS A 53 -13.38 3.93 -10.75
CA CYS A 53 -13.25 4.40 -9.39
C CYS A 53 -14.50 5.12 -8.88
N ALA A 54 -14.73 5.07 -7.56
CA ALA A 54 -15.57 6.01 -6.83
C ALA A 54 -14.70 7.03 -6.10
N VAL A 55 -15.09 8.31 -6.11
CA VAL A 55 -14.44 9.38 -5.36
C VAL A 55 -15.41 9.99 -4.36
N GLY A 56 -14.92 10.25 -3.14
CA GLY A 56 -15.61 10.96 -2.09
C GLY A 56 -14.77 12.14 -1.58
N VAL A 57 -15.39 13.30 -1.41
CA VAL A 57 -14.83 14.42 -0.64
C VAL A 57 -15.75 14.68 0.53
N MET A 58 -15.26 14.48 1.74
CA MET A 58 -15.93 14.82 2.99
C MET A 58 -15.42 16.16 3.47
N ARG A 59 -16.33 17.04 3.89
CA ARG A 59 -15.97 18.36 4.41
C ARG A 59 -16.94 18.80 5.48
N ASN A 60 -16.41 19.19 6.66
CA ASN A 60 -17.22 19.65 7.80
C ASN A 60 -18.35 18.67 8.19
N GLY A 61 -18.07 17.36 8.18
CA GLY A 61 -19.05 16.32 8.52
C GLY A 61 -20.05 15.96 7.41
N HIS A 62 -19.91 16.53 6.22
CA HIS A 62 -20.82 16.27 5.09
C HIS A 62 -20.07 15.68 3.89
N VAL A 63 -20.77 14.85 3.12
CA VAL A 63 -20.27 14.36 1.84
C VAL A 63 -20.47 15.44 0.79
N ALA A 64 -19.43 16.21 0.50
CA ALA A 64 -19.47 17.31 -0.47
C ALA A 64 -19.40 16.82 -1.92
N VAL A 65 -18.69 15.71 -2.19
CA VAL A 65 -18.66 15.02 -3.49
C VAL A 65 -18.76 13.52 -3.23
N ALA A 66 -19.62 12.82 -3.98
CA ALA A 66 -19.66 11.37 -4.05
C ALA A 66 -20.05 10.95 -5.46
N LYS A 67 -19.12 10.38 -6.24
CA LYS A 67 -19.37 10.07 -7.65
C LYS A 67 -18.58 8.83 -8.07
N GLY A 68 -19.17 8.04 -8.96
CA GLY A 68 -18.55 6.88 -9.61
C GLY A 68 -18.23 7.14 -11.07
N TYR A 69 -17.18 6.50 -11.57
CA TYR A 69 -16.71 6.52 -12.95
C TYR A 69 -16.31 5.10 -13.36
N GLY A 70 -16.69 4.68 -14.57
CA GLY A 70 -16.46 3.33 -15.06
C GLY A 70 -17.47 2.31 -14.55
N LEU A 71 -17.15 1.03 -14.69
CA LEU A 71 -18.04 -0.09 -14.41
C LEU A 71 -17.65 -0.87 -13.15
N ALA A 72 -18.61 -1.13 -12.29
CA ALA A 72 -18.52 -2.04 -11.15
C ALA A 72 -18.52 -3.52 -11.60
N ASP A 73 -19.22 -3.81 -12.68
CA ASP A 73 -19.26 -5.12 -13.36
C ASP A 73 -19.16 -4.88 -14.86
N VAL A 74 -18.01 -5.21 -15.44
CA VAL A 74 -17.74 -4.99 -16.87
C VAL A 74 -18.56 -5.92 -17.74
N GLU A 75 -18.80 -7.17 -17.29
CA GLU A 75 -19.55 -8.16 -18.06
C GLU A 75 -21.04 -7.79 -18.19
N ARG A 76 -21.60 -7.17 -17.13
CA ARG A 76 -23.02 -6.79 -17.06
C ARG A 76 -23.25 -5.29 -17.31
N ALA A 77 -22.18 -4.55 -17.61
CA ALA A 77 -22.21 -3.10 -17.80
C ALA A 77 -22.87 -2.33 -16.61
N VAL A 78 -22.63 -2.78 -15.37
CA VAL A 78 -23.14 -2.12 -14.17
C VAL A 78 -22.24 -0.92 -13.83
N PRO A 79 -22.75 0.31 -13.77
CA PRO A 79 -21.92 1.48 -13.47
C PRO A 79 -21.48 1.53 -12.01
N ILE A 80 -20.29 2.10 -11.76
CA ILE A 80 -19.87 2.48 -10.41
C ILE A 80 -20.70 3.68 -9.95
N THR A 81 -21.15 3.62 -8.70
CA THR A 81 -21.84 4.71 -8.00
C THR A 81 -21.17 4.97 -6.65
N SER A 82 -21.59 5.99 -5.91
CA SER A 82 -21.15 6.24 -4.52
C SER A 82 -21.53 5.11 -3.56
N ALA A 83 -22.54 4.31 -3.90
CA ALA A 83 -23.00 3.18 -3.12
C ALA A 83 -22.34 1.85 -3.52
N SER A 84 -21.51 1.83 -4.56
CA SER A 84 -20.73 0.64 -4.94
C SER A 84 -19.77 0.27 -3.83
N VAL A 85 -19.68 -1.02 -3.53
CA VAL A 85 -18.90 -1.57 -2.41
C VAL A 85 -17.59 -2.11 -2.94
N PHE A 86 -16.46 -1.66 -2.36
CA PHE A 86 -15.12 -2.05 -2.77
C PHE A 86 -14.39 -2.74 -1.63
N ASP A 87 -13.52 -3.69 -1.95
CA ASP A 87 -12.45 -4.07 -1.04
C ASP A 87 -11.49 -2.88 -0.90
N ILE A 88 -11.25 -2.44 0.32
CA ILE A 88 -10.39 -1.28 0.59
C ILE A 88 -8.96 -1.68 0.95
N GLY A 89 -8.61 -2.97 0.80
CA GLY A 89 -7.27 -3.49 1.07
C GLY A 89 -6.77 -3.06 2.44
N SER A 90 -5.52 -2.63 2.50
CA SER A 90 -4.87 -2.22 3.76
C SER A 90 -5.47 -0.99 4.45
N THR A 91 -6.33 -0.20 3.79
CA THR A 91 -7.12 0.85 4.46
C THR A 91 -7.99 0.26 5.58
N SER A 92 -8.25 -1.07 5.56
CA SER A 92 -8.93 -1.85 6.59
C SER A 92 -8.21 -1.84 7.95
N LYS A 93 -6.88 -1.67 7.96
CA LYS A 93 -6.04 -1.78 9.17
C LYS A 93 -6.45 -0.83 10.29
N GLN A 94 -6.92 0.37 9.97
CA GLN A 94 -7.42 1.31 10.96
C GLN A 94 -8.63 0.79 11.74
N PHE A 95 -9.46 -0.07 11.14
CA PHE A 95 -10.62 -0.69 11.80
C PHE A 95 -10.21 -1.86 12.69
N ALA A 96 -9.23 -2.67 12.25
CA ALA A 96 -8.64 -3.71 13.09
C ALA A 96 -7.92 -3.09 14.30
N ALA A 97 -7.16 -2.01 14.10
CA ALA A 97 -6.53 -1.26 15.19
C ALA A 97 -7.58 -0.69 16.16
N ALA A 98 -8.68 -0.12 15.64
CA ALA A 98 -9.78 0.37 16.46
C ALA A 98 -10.42 -0.74 17.30
N ALA A 99 -10.62 -1.94 16.74
CA ALA A 99 -11.16 -3.09 17.47
C ALA A 99 -10.24 -3.48 18.65
N VAL A 100 -8.93 -3.54 18.43
CA VAL A 100 -7.95 -3.83 19.50
C VAL A 100 -7.94 -2.75 20.57
N ILE A 101 -7.95 -1.47 20.17
CA ILE A 101 -7.96 -0.33 21.11
C ILE A 101 -9.28 -0.32 21.93
N LEU A 102 -10.42 -0.67 21.31
CA LEU A 102 -11.68 -0.81 22.05
C LEU A 102 -11.59 -1.89 23.13
N LEU A 103 -10.94 -3.02 22.86
CA LEU A 103 -10.68 -4.06 23.88
C LEU A 103 -9.74 -3.56 24.98
N GLU A 104 -8.74 -2.73 24.66
CA GLU A 104 -7.90 -2.09 25.68
C GLU A 104 -8.72 -1.12 26.55
N LEU A 105 -9.55 -0.27 25.92
CA LEU A 105 -10.44 0.66 26.65
C LEU A 105 -11.46 -0.08 27.54
N ASP A 106 -11.89 -1.27 27.13
CA ASP A 106 -12.72 -2.17 27.95
C ASP A 106 -11.92 -2.90 29.07
N GLY A 107 -10.59 -2.71 29.15
CA GLY A 107 -9.72 -3.36 30.13
C GLY A 107 -9.49 -4.85 29.91
N LYS A 108 -9.76 -5.37 28.70
CA LYS A 108 -9.64 -6.80 28.37
C LYS A 108 -8.24 -7.22 27.93
N LEU A 109 -7.44 -6.28 27.48
CA LEU A 109 -6.02 -6.46 27.13
C LEU A 109 -5.26 -5.16 27.38
N SER A 110 -3.91 -5.21 27.30
CA SER A 110 -3.05 -4.03 27.23
C SER A 110 -2.24 -4.05 25.94
N LEU A 111 -2.04 -2.90 25.30
CA LEU A 111 -1.16 -2.82 24.13
C LEU A 111 0.29 -3.22 24.43
N SER A 112 0.71 -3.20 25.71
CA SER A 112 2.02 -3.69 26.17
C SER A 112 2.06 -5.20 26.45
N ASP A 113 0.95 -5.92 26.36
CA ASP A 113 0.93 -7.38 26.58
C ASP A 113 1.80 -8.10 25.54
N ASP A 114 2.49 -9.15 25.99
CA ASP A 114 3.15 -10.12 25.08
C ASP A 114 2.09 -10.80 24.21
N VAL A 115 2.28 -10.75 22.90
CA VAL A 115 1.40 -11.36 21.90
C VAL A 115 1.21 -12.85 22.17
N ARG A 116 2.22 -13.56 22.69
CA ARG A 116 2.16 -14.99 23.02
C ARG A 116 1.17 -15.33 24.16
N LYS A 117 0.76 -14.34 24.94
CA LYS A 117 -0.34 -14.51 25.90
C LYS A 117 -1.64 -14.90 25.20
N TYR A 118 -1.83 -14.43 23.97
CA TYR A 118 -3.03 -14.64 23.16
C TYR A 118 -2.80 -15.58 21.99
N VAL A 119 -1.55 -15.65 21.50
CA VAL A 119 -1.12 -16.48 20.36
C VAL A 119 0.09 -17.34 20.80
N PRO A 120 -0.15 -18.36 21.64
CA PRO A 120 0.92 -19.21 22.19
C PRO A 120 1.64 -20.05 21.13
N GLU A 121 1.11 -20.14 19.92
CA GLU A 121 1.73 -20.81 18.78
C GLU A 121 3.00 -20.11 18.28
N LEU A 122 3.16 -18.81 18.57
CA LEU A 122 4.33 -18.06 18.15
C LEU A 122 5.58 -18.52 18.91
N PRO A 123 6.71 -18.74 18.23
CA PRO A 123 7.98 -19.05 18.87
C PRO A 123 8.45 -17.95 19.81
N ASP A 124 9.33 -18.32 20.73
CA ASP A 124 10.10 -17.35 21.49
C ASP A 124 11.30 -16.88 20.66
N TYR A 125 11.29 -15.61 20.26
CA TYR A 125 12.37 -14.99 19.51
C TYR A 125 13.42 -14.30 20.42
N GLY A 126 13.37 -14.55 21.76
CA GLY A 126 14.29 -13.96 22.72
C GLY A 126 13.99 -12.50 23.10
N ARG A 127 12.96 -11.90 22.51
CA ARG A 127 12.41 -10.57 22.85
C ARG A 127 10.90 -10.62 22.84
N VAL A 128 10.29 -9.87 23.77
CA VAL A 128 8.83 -9.74 23.84
C VAL A 128 8.34 -8.95 22.61
N ILE A 129 7.42 -9.56 21.87
CA ILE A 129 6.64 -8.87 20.86
C ILE A 129 5.33 -8.43 21.52
N THR A 130 5.10 -7.12 21.62
CA THR A 130 3.86 -6.58 22.20
C THR A 130 2.79 -6.38 21.12
N ILE A 131 1.53 -6.25 21.54
CA ILE A 131 0.41 -5.86 20.66
C ILE A 131 0.73 -4.51 19.96
N ASP A 132 1.35 -3.55 20.66
CA ASP A 132 1.74 -2.26 20.07
C ASP A 132 2.80 -2.40 18.98
N HIS A 133 3.73 -3.36 19.10
CA HIS A 133 4.68 -3.69 18.03
C HIS A 133 3.98 -4.20 16.76
N LEU A 134 2.91 -5.00 16.89
CA LEU A 134 2.11 -5.42 15.74
C LEU A 134 1.40 -4.24 15.08
N LEU A 135 0.73 -3.41 15.89
CA LEU A 135 -0.01 -2.22 15.43
C LEU A 135 0.86 -1.22 14.68
N ARG A 136 2.17 -1.17 14.99
CA ARG A 136 3.12 -0.17 14.45
C ARG A 136 4.09 -0.73 13.42
N HIS A 137 3.97 -2.02 13.06
CA HIS A 137 4.89 -2.69 12.14
C HIS A 137 6.37 -2.68 12.61
N THR A 138 6.58 -2.82 13.92
CA THR A 138 7.91 -2.85 14.54
C THR A 138 8.22 -4.21 15.19
N SER A 139 7.42 -5.23 14.91
CA SER A 139 7.56 -6.59 15.48
C SER A 139 8.76 -7.36 14.92
N GLY A 140 9.14 -7.11 13.67
CA GLY A 140 10.11 -7.91 12.93
C GLY A 140 9.54 -9.20 12.33
N LEU A 141 8.26 -9.51 12.50
CA LEU A 141 7.63 -10.69 11.92
C LEU A 141 7.66 -10.63 10.39
N ARG A 142 8.04 -11.74 9.76
CA ARG A 142 8.00 -11.91 8.31
C ARG A 142 6.55 -11.86 7.81
N ASP A 143 6.36 -11.35 6.59
CA ASP A 143 5.02 -11.15 6.02
C ASP A 143 4.40 -12.48 5.57
N TYR A 144 3.26 -12.85 6.15
CA TYR A 144 2.60 -14.13 5.87
C TYR A 144 2.11 -14.26 4.43
N THR A 145 1.76 -13.15 3.78
CA THR A 145 1.28 -13.20 2.39
C THR A 145 2.39 -13.66 1.46
N ALA A 146 3.62 -13.16 1.68
CA ALA A 146 4.80 -13.62 0.96
C ALA A 146 5.16 -15.08 1.30
N LEU A 147 5.07 -15.46 2.58
CA LEU A 147 5.33 -16.83 3.02
C LEU A 147 4.36 -17.83 2.41
N LEU A 148 3.06 -17.54 2.38
CA LEU A 148 2.04 -18.40 1.75
C LEU A 148 2.25 -18.51 0.24
N SER A 149 2.55 -17.39 -0.43
CA SER A 149 2.84 -17.41 -1.87
C SER A 149 4.05 -18.29 -2.19
N LEU A 150 5.12 -18.20 -1.41
CA LEU A 150 6.31 -19.08 -1.56
C LEU A 150 6.03 -20.54 -1.19
N SER A 151 5.03 -20.78 -0.34
CA SER A 151 4.52 -22.12 -0.04
C SER A 151 3.63 -22.69 -1.15
N GLY A 152 3.46 -21.95 -2.26
CA GLY A 152 2.67 -22.37 -3.42
C GLY A 152 1.17 -22.08 -3.32
N LEU A 153 0.73 -21.29 -2.33
CA LEU A 153 -0.67 -20.87 -2.22
C LEU A 153 -0.90 -19.62 -3.06
N GLU A 154 -1.65 -19.76 -4.14
CA GLU A 154 -2.04 -18.65 -5.00
C GLU A 154 -3.29 -17.93 -4.48
N VAL A 155 -3.47 -16.67 -4.84
CA VAL A 155 -4.58 -15.84 -4.33
C VAL A 155 -5.97 -16.32 -4.79
N GLU A 156 -6.03 -17.04 -5.90
CA GLU A 156 -7.24 -17.69 -6.41
C GLU A 156 -7.63 -18.96 -5.64
N GLN A 157 -6.70 -19.54 -4.89
CA GLN A 157 -6.97 -20.69 -4.02
C GLN A 157 -7.52 -20.21 -2.68
N VAL A 158 -8.27 -21.07 -2.00
CA VAL A 158 -8.78 -20.77 -0.67
C VAL A 158 -7.62 -20.75 0.32
N GLY A 159 -7.34 -19.58 0.90
CA GLY A 159 -6.38 -19.40 1.97
C GLY A 159 -7.11 -19.26 3.30
N THR A 160 -6.83 -20.15 4.27
CA THR A 160 -7.52 -20.14 5.56
C THR A 160 -6.66 -19.50 6.66
N ASP A 161 -7.30 -19.06 7.75
CA ASP A 161 -6.62 -18.49 8.92
C ASP A 161 -5.65 -19.49 9.56
N GLU A 162 -6.00 -20.79 9.55
CA GLU A 162 -5.14 -21.84 10.06
C GLU A 162 -3.84 -21.97 9.26
N GLN A 163 -3.91 -21.84 7.92
CA GLN A 163 -2.72 -21.86 7.05
C GLN A 163 -1.82 -20.64 7.32
N ALA A 164 -2.43 -19.45 7.45
CA ALA A 164 -1.70 -18.23 7.75
C ALA A 164 -1.04 -18.29 9.14
N LEU A 165 -1.77 -18.72 10.17
CA LEU A 165 -1.22 -18.89 11.51
C LEU A 165 -0.12 -19.94 11.54
N ALA A 166 -0.30 -21.08 10.86
CA ALA A 166 0.69 -22.13 10.80
C ALA A 166 1.99 -21.69 10.12
N VAL A 167 1.93 -20.94 9.01
CA VAL A 167 3.14 -20.47 8.35
C VAL A 167 3.87 -19.42 9.19
N ILE A 168 3.16 -18.54 9.90
CA ILE A 168 3.78 -17.58 10.84
C ILE A 168 4.42 -18.34 12.03
N ALA A 169 3.73 -19.29 12.61
CA ALA A 169 4.21 -20.06 13.78
C ALA A 169 5.44 -20.95 13.47
N ARG A 170 5.62 -21.36 12.22
CA ARG A 170 6.81 -22.12 11.80
C ARG A 170 8.07 -21.26 11.65
N GLN A 171 7.98 -19.93 11.62
CA GLN A 171 9.12 -19.05 11.43
C GLN A 171 10.07 -19.10 12.64
N ARG A 172 11.37 -19.28 12.39
CA ARG A 172 12.38 -19.43 13.44
C ARG A 172 13.17 -18.17 13.73
N ALA A 173 13.04 -17.17 12.87
CA ALA A 173 13.72 -15.90 13.02
C ALA A 173 12.81 -14.73 12.59
N LEU A 174 13.15 -13.56 13.07
CA LEU A 174 12.55 -12.29 12.67
C LEU A 174 13.37 -11.66 11.52
N ASN A 175 12.76 -10.75 10.75
CA ASN A 175 13.49 -9.92 9.78
C ASN A 175 14.51 -8.99 10.45
N PHE A 176 14.21 -8.53 11.68
CA PHE A 176 15.03 -7.65 12.51
C PHE A 176 14.59 -7.76 13.98
N PRO A 177 15.45 -7.37 14.94
CA PRO A 177 15.07 -7.38 16.35
C PRO A 177 13.88 -6.46 16.63
N THR A 178 12.89 -6.97 17.36
CA THR A 178 11.66 -6.22 17.70
C THR A 178 11.97 -4.85 18.29
N GLY A 179 11.24 -3.81 17.85
CA GLY A 179 11.36 -2.43 18.32
C GLY A 179 12.48 -1.62 17.65
N THR A 180 13.38 -2.26 16.88
CA THR A 180 14.58 -1.57 16.35
C THR A 180 14.38 -0.93 14.97
N ARG A 181 13.30 -1.30 14.25
CA ARG A 181 13.04 -0.85 12.88
C ARG A 181 11.53 -0.86 12.60
N TYR A 182 11.12 0.02 11.71
CA TYR A 182 9.83 -0.06 11.04
C TYR A 182 9.96 -0.89 9.75
N GLU A 183 9.11 -1.88 9.60
CA GLU A 183 8.93 -2.61 8.34
C GLU A 183 7.51 -3.15 8.26
N TYR A 184 6.77 -2.68 7.27
CA TYR A 184 5.38 -3.04 7.06
C TYR A 184 5.19 -4.56 6.93
N SER A 185 4.31 -5.17 7.73
CA SER A 185 4.02 -6.59 7.73
C SER A 185 2.54 -6.85 7.95
N ASN A 186 1.93 -7.62 7.03
CA ASN A 186 0.54 -8.04 7.14
C ASN A 186 0.35 -9.04 8.30
N SER A 187 1.38 -9.83 8.63
CA SER A 187 1.33 -10.78 9.76
C SER A 187 0.91 -10.13 11.07
N GLY A 188 1.38 -8.90 11.33
CA GLY A 188 0.99 -8.19 12.54
C GLY A 188 -0.52 -7.96 12.61
N PHE A 189 -1.13 -7.49 11.55
CA PHE A 189 -2.56 -7.16 11.51
C PHE A 189 -3.46 -8.39 11.42
N PHE A 190 -3.03 -9.44 10.75
CA PHE A 190 -3.70 -10.74 10.81
C PHE A 190 -3.71 -11.28 12.25
N LEU A 191 -2.57 -11.25 12.94
CA LEU A 191 -2.51 -11.69 14.35
C LEU A 191 -3.36 -10.82 15.28
N LEU A 192 -3.52 -9.52 14.99
CA LEU A 192 -4.45 -8.66 15.73
C LEU A 192 -5.90 -9.11 15.56
N ALA A 193 -6.31 -9.57 14.37
CA ALA A 193 -7.63 -10.17 14.18
C ALA A 193 -7.81 -11.45 15.00
N VAL A 194 -6.81 -12.32 15.02
CA VAL A 194 -6.79 -13.53 15.89
C VAL A 194 -6.90 -13.13 17.37
N ILE A 195 -6.19 -12.09 17.81
CA ILE A 195 -6.25 -11.59 19.19
C ILE A 195 -7.65 -11.05 19.52
N VAL A 196 -8.26 -10.28 18.62
CA VAL A 196 -9.64 -9.79 18.81
C VAL A 196 -10.59 -10.95 19.02
N GLU A 197 -10.50 -11.99 18.19
CA GLU A 197 -11.36 -13.16 18.30
C GLU A 197 -11.14 -13.90 19.65
N ARG A 198 -9.90 -14.17 20.04
CA ARG A 198 -9.57 -14.90 21.27
C ARG A 198 -9.94 -14.15 22.54
N VAL A 199 -9.87 -12.82 22.52
CA VAL A 199 -10.20 -11.98 23.69
C VAL A 199 -11.69 -11.67 23.77
N SER A 200 -12.37 -11.48 22.65
CA SER A 200 -13.79 -11.13 22.60
C SER A 200 -14.72 -12.35 22.52
N GLY A 201 -14.22 -13.48 22.00
CA GLY A 201 -15.03 -14.65 21.64
C GLY A 201 -15.77 -14.49 20.32
N GLN A 202 -15.45 -13.46 19.52
CA GLN A 202 -16.11 -13.13 18.25
C GLN A 202 -15.08 -12.90 17.16
N PRO A 203 -15.26 -13.40 15.93
CA PRO A 203 -14.44 -13.02 14.79
C PRO A 203 -14.39 -11.49 14.61
N LEU A 204 -13.26 -10.97 14.10
CA LEU A 204 -13.07 -9.53 13.89
C LEU A 204 -14.26 -8.88 13.15
N GLY A 205 -14.78 -9.54 12.10
CA GLY A 205 -15.90 -9.04 11.31
C GLY A 205 -17.17 -8.83 12.14
N GLN A 206 -17.49 -9.77 13.04
CA GLN A 206 -18.62 -9.64 13.94
C GLN A 206 -18.37 -8.57 15.00
N PHE A 207 -17.21 -8.56 15.63
CA PHE A 207 -16.84 -7.55 16.63
C PHE A 207 -16.91 -6.13 16.06
N ALA A 208 -16.32 -5.90 14.88
CA ALA A 208 -16.32 -4.61 14.21
C ALA A 208 -17.74 -4.18 13.81
N ARG A 209 -18.58 -5.11 13.35
CA ARG A 209 -19.99 -4.83 13.04
C ARG A 209 -20.73 -4.30 14.26
N GLU A 210 -20.62 -4.97 15.40
CA GLU A 210 -21.35 -4.64 16.62
C GLU A 210 -20.78 -3.39 17.31
N ARG A 211 -19.45 -3.22 17.32
CA ARG A 211 -18.79 -2.19 18.11
C ARG A 211 -18.42 -0.93 17.32
N ILE A 212 -18.36 -1.02 15.97
CA ILE A 212 -17.95 0.11 15.11
C ILE A 212 -19.02 0.41 14.06
N PHE A 213 -19.38 -0.56 13.21
CA PHE A 213 -20.19 -0.26 12.03
C PHE A 213 -21.64 0.08 12.38
N GLN A 214 -22.30 -0.71 13.20
CA GLN A 214 -23.69 -0.43 13.61
C GLN A 214 -23.83 0.87 14.40
N PRO A 215 -22.99 1.17 15.41
CA PRO A 215 -23.07 2.45 16.14
C PRO A 215 -22.85 3.68 15.27
N LEU A 216 -22.04 3.58 14.21
CA LEU A 216 -21.82 4.65 13.24
C LEU A 216 -22.83 4.64 12.09
N GLY A 217 -23.65 3.60 11.97
CA GLY A 217 -24.61 3.44 10.88
C GLY A 217 -23.94 3.13 9.52
N MET A 218 -22.78 2.47 9.52
CA MET A 218 -22.06 2.00 8.34
C MET A 218 -22.74 0.71 7.83
N LYS A 219 -23.61 0.85 6.84
CA LYS A 219 -24.53 -0.23 6.43
C LYS A 219 -23.93 -1.21 5.44
N SER A 220 -22.97 -0.78 4.63
CA SER A 220 -22.29 -1.60 3.62
C SER A 220 -20.99 -2.22 4.14
N ALA A 221 -20.48 -1.72 5.30
CA ALA A 221 -19.21 -2.14 5.84
C ALA A 221 -19.25 -3.59 6.34
N GLN A 222 -18.40 -4.45 5.78
CA GLN A 222 -18.34 -5.88 6.07
C GLN A 222 -16.93 -6.41 5.85
N PHE A 223 -16.34 -7.08 6.86
CA PHE A 223 -15.17 -7.91 6.65
C PHE A 223 -15.60 -9.21 5.95
N ARG A 224 -14.92 -9.56 4.87
CA ARG A 224 -15.15 -10.81 4.13
C ARG A 224 -14.21 -11.89 4.66
N ASP A 225 -14.65 -12.60 5.68
CA ASP A 225 -13.93 -13.70 6.33
C ASP A 225 -14.30 -15.09 5.76
N LYS A 226 -15.18 -15.12 4.75
CA LYS A 226 -15.52 -16.31 3.95
C LYS A 226 -15.51 -15.96 2.47
N HIS A 227 -14.68 -16.67 1.69
CA HIS A 227 -14.53 -16.40 0.25
C HIS A 227 -15.83 -16.55 -0.54
N ALA A 228 -16.73 -17.42 -0.10
CA ALA A 228 -18.02 -17.67 -0.73
C ALA A 228 -19.13 -16.67 -0.35
N GLU A 229 -18.85 -15.75 0.58
CA GLU A 229 -19.86 -14.81 1.06
C GLU A 229 -20.24 -13.79 -0.01
N VAL A 230 -21.55 -13.56 -0.16
CA VAL A 230 -22.08 -12.56 -1.08
C VAL A 230 -22.07 -11.20 -0.43
N ILE A 231 -21.44 -10.23 -1.08
CA ILE A 231 -21.40 -8.83 -0.65
C ILE A 231 -22.31 -8.02 -1.57
N PRO A 232 -23.47 -7.55 -1.08
CA PRO A 232 -24.40 -6.77 -1.89
C PRO A 232 -23.76 -5.48 -2.41
N GLY A 233 -23.93 -5.18 -3.69
CA GLY A 233 -23.38 -3.96 -4.31
C GLY A 233 -21.88 -4.00 -4.59
N ARG A 234 -21.22 -5.15 -4.46
CA ARG A 234 -19.78 -5.31 -4.69
C ARG A 234 -19.41 -4.97 -6.12
N ALA A 235 -18.46 -4.04 -6.28
CA ALA A 235 -17.73 -3.88 -7.53
C ALA A 235 -16.74 -5.04 -7.68
N LEU A 236 -16.72 -5.72 -8.83
CA LEU A 236 -15.79 -6.81 -9.09
C LEU A 236 -14.38 -6.25 -9.37
N GLY A 237 -13.36 -6.95 -8.87
CA GLY A 237 -11.96 -6.55 -9.07
C GLY A 237 -11.44 -6.99 -10.45
N TYR A 238 -10.62 -6.14 -11.07
CA TYR A 238 -10.06 -6.37 -12.40
C TYR A 238 -8.56 -6.11 -12.46
N ALA A 239 -7.88 -6.83 -13.36
CA ALA A 239 -6.52 -6.59 -13.78
C ALA A 239 -6.44 -6.46 -15.30
N VAL A 240 -5.35 -5.87 -15.81
CA VAL A 240 -5.04 -5.92 -17.25
C VAL A 240 -4.68 -7.36 -17.60
N ASP A 241 -5.23 -7.83 -18.69
CA ASP A 241 -4.86 -9.12 -19.26
C ASP A 241 -3.51 -8.98 -20.01
N ALA A 242 -2.46 -9.54 -19.43
CA ALA A 242 -1.11 -9.50 -20.02
C ALA A 242 -1.00 -10.28 -21.34
N GLU A 243 -1.93 -11.19 -21.62
CA GLU A 243 -1.98 -11.99 -22.85
C GLU A 243 -2.80 -11.31 -23.97
N ALA A 244 -3.32 -10.10 -23.72
CA ALA A 244 -4.05 -9.36 -24.73
C ALA A 244 -3.14 -9.01 -25.92
N PRO A 245 -3.65 -9.03 -27.17
CA PRO A 245 -2.88 -8.65 -28.33
C PRO A 245 -2.27 -7.25 -28.18
N GLN A 246 -1.06 -7.08 -28.69
CA GLN A 246 -0.35 -5.80 -28.59
C GLN A 246 -1.20 -4.64 -29.16
N GLY A 247 -1.32 -3.55 -28.40
CA GLY A 247 -2.12 -2.37 -28.76
C GLY A 247 -3.61 -2.48 -28.38
N THR A 248 -4.04 -3.58 -27.74
CA THR A 248 -5.38 -3.71 -27.15
C THR A 248 -5.30 -3.71 -25.63
N VAL A 249 -6.32 -3.13 -24.96
CA VAL A 249 -6.49 -3.24 -23.52
C VAL A 249 -7.68 -4.18 -23.26
N ARG A 250 -7.41 -5.32 -22.65
CA ARG A 250 -8.42 -6.27 -22.21
C ARG A 250 -8.29 -6.44 -20.69
N PHE A 251 -9.42 -6.61 -20.02
CA PHE A 251 -9.46 -6.85 -18.59
C PHE A 251 -9.78 -8.31 -18.31
N ARG A 252 -9.18 -8.86 -17.24
CA ARG A 252 -9.53 -10.14 -16.65
C ARG A 252 -10.05 -9.92 -15.23
N ASN A 253 -10.89 -10.83 -14.77
CA ASN A 253 -11.29 -10.85 -13.37
C ASN A 253 -10.05 -11.07 -12.48
N ALA A 254 -9.94 -10.29 -11.44
CA ALA A 254 -8.89 -10.39 -10.43
C ALA A 254 -9.59 -10.60 -9.08
N LEU A 255 -9.54 -11.83 -8.58
CA LEU A 255 -10.26 -12.24 -7.38
C LEU A 255 -9.29 -12.91 -6.41
N SER A 256 -9.46 -12.63 -5.12
CA SER A 256 -8.81 -13.37 -4.05
C SER A 256 -9.83 -14.24 -3.32
N ASN A 257 -9.43 -15.48 -3.05
CA ASN A 257 -10.19 -16.40 -2.20
C ASN A 257 -9.54 -16.58 -0.81
N TRP A 258 -8.65 -15.69 -0.44
CA TRP A 258 -8.10 -15.67 0.91
C TRP A 258 -9.13 -15.13 1.89
N GLU A 259 -9.20 -15.76 3.08
CA GLU A 259 -10.20 -15.47 4.11
C GLU A 259 -9.64 -14.65 5.29
N GLN A 260 -8.31 -14.36 5.27
CA GLN A 260 -7.66 -13.59 6.32
C GLN A 260 -8.23 -12.17 6.41
N THR A 261 -8.42 -11.73 7.65
CA THR A 261 -8.91 -10.38 7.97
C THR A 261 -7.94 -9.61 8.87
N GLY A 262 -8.20 -8.33 9.06
CA GLY A 262 -7.41 -7.45 9.90
C GLY A 262 -6.37 -6.64 9.13
N ASP A 263 -5.59 -7.29 8.29
CA ASP A 263 -4.66 -6.63 7.38
C ASP A 263 -5.32 -6.11 6.09
N GLY A 264 -6.51 -6.66 5.75
CA GLY A 264 -7.34 -6.32 4.60
C GLY A 264 -8.77 -6.82 4.75
N ALA A 265 -9.40 -7.12 3.62
CA ALA A 265 -10.70 -7.78 3.45
C ALA A 265 -11.94 -6.98 3.92
N LEU A 266 -11.81 -5.72 4.33
CA LEU A 266 -12.97 -4.88 4.60
C LEU A 266 -13.53 -4.35 3.29
N HIS A 267 -14.82 -4.59 3.09
CA HIS A 267 -15.60 -4.08 1.96
C HIS A 267 -16.55 -2.99 2.45
N LEU A 268 -16.60 -1.87 1.75
CA LEU A 268 -17.51 -0.77 2.06
C LEU A 268 -17.66 0.22 0.89
N ALA A 269 -18.63 1.14 1.02
CA ALA A 269 -18.86 2.23 0.08
C ALA A 269 -18.34 3.57 0.63
N ILE A 270 -18.22 4.58 -0.24
CA ILE A 270 -17.80 5.95 0.11
C ILE A 270 -18.61 6.52 1.27
N GLU A 271 -19.91 6.27 1.29
CA GLU A 271 -20.81 6.80 2.33
C GLU A 271 -20.48 6.26 3.73
N ASP A 272 -19.98 5.03 3.83
CA ASP A 272 -19.58 4.46 5.12
C ASP A 272 -18.21 4.98 5.57
N LEU A 273 -17.28 5.21 4.63
CA LEU A 273 -16.04 5.92 4.95
C LEU A 273 -16.30 7.31 5.51
N ALA A 274 -17.28 8.04 4.99
CA ALA A 274 -17.65 9.36 5.51
C ALA A 274 -18.11 9.31 6.98
N LYS A 275 -18.86 8.26 7.37
CA LYS A 275 -19.30 8.08 8.76
C LYS A 275 -18.13 7.73 9.69
N TRP A 276 -17.19 6.91 9.22
CA TRP A 276 -15.96 6.61 9.93
C TRP A 276 -15.07 7.85 10.05
N ASP A 277 -14.97 8.63 8.99
CA ASP A 277 -14.21 9.88 8.96
C ASP A 277 -14.72 10.87 10.00
N GLU A 278 -16.04 11.06 10.09
CA GLU A 278 -16.65 11.95 11.07
C GLU A 278 -16.42 11.50 12.53
N ASN A 279 -16.18 10.20 12.77
CA ASN A 279 -15.82 9.72 14.11
C ASN A 279 -14.48 10.27 14.62
N PHE A 280 -13.61 10.80 13.75
CA PHE A 280 -12.36 11.46 14.15
C PHE A 280 -12.60 12.89 14.67
N TYR A 281 -13.73 13.49 14.35
CA TYR A 281 -14.09 14.86 14.77
C TYR A 281 -15.21 14.85 15.83
N GLN A 282 -16.14 13.90 15.71
CA GLN A 282 -17.21 13.65 16.68
C GLN A 282 -17.12 12.18 17.14
N PRO A 283 -16.26 11.86 18.08
CA PRO A 283 -15.91 10.49 18.42
C PRO A 283 -17.03 9.79 19.19
N ARG A 284 -17.99 9.21 18.46
CA ARG A 284 -19.12 8.43 18.99
C ARG A 284 -18.70 7.04 19.43
N VAL A 285 -17.78 6.42 18.68
CA VAL A 285 -17.21 5.11 19.00
C VAL A 285 -15.86 5.32 19.66
N GLY A 286 -15.66 4.74 20.84
CA GLY A 286 -14.41 4.75 21.61
C GLY A 286 -14.02 6.09 22.21
N GLY A 287 -14.78 7.17 21.92
CA GLY A 287 -14.49 8.52 22.41
C GLY A 287 -13.14 9.07 21.91
N GLN A 288 -12.74 10.23 22.44
CA GLN A 288 -11.45 10.84 22.12
C GLN A 288 -10.25 9.90 22.40
N PRO A 289 -10.27 9.06 23.47
CA PRO A 289 -9.19 8.11 23.72
C PRO A 289 -8.90 7.12 22.58
N LEU A 290 -9.90 6.73 21.79
CA LEU A 290 -9.69 5.89 20.60
C LEU A 290 -8.91 6.66 19.54
N ILE A 291 -9.33 7.89 19.24
CA ILE A 291 -8.73 8.73 18.18
C ILE A 291 -7.29 9.08 18.53
N ASP A 292 -7.03 9.48 19.79
CA ASP A 292 -5.69 9.80 20.28
C ASP A 292 -4.74 8.60 20.12
N ARG A 293 -5.22 7.38 20.46
CA ARG A 293 -4.41 6.16 20.29
C ARG A 293 -4.18 5.80 18.83
N LEU A 294 -5.20 5.90 17.98
CA LEU A 294 -5.08 5.60 16.54
C LEU A 294 -4.07 6.50 15.86
N THR A 295 -4.03 7.79 16.22
CA THR A 295 -3.20 8.80 15.54
C THR A 295 -1.85 9.04 16.20
N GLN A 296 -1.56 8.41 17.34
CA GLN A 296 -0.28 8.53 18.03
C GLN A 296 0.84 7.83 17.24
N ARG A 297 1.75 8.60 16.66
CA ARG A 297 2.93 8.11 15.93
C ARG A 297 3.77 7.15 16.76
N GLY A 298 4.33 6.15 16.10
CA GLY A 298 5.23 5.19 16.70
C GLY A 298 6.60 5.79 17.03
N GLN A 299 7.33 5.09 17.91
CA GLN A 299 8.70 5.39 18.25
C GLN A 299 9.49 4.09 18.36
N LEU A 300 10.69 4.05 17.79
CA LEU A 300 11.62 2.93 17.89
C LEU A 300 12.37 2.95 19.23
N ASP A 301 13.05 1.86 19.56
CA ASP A 301 13.85 1.73 20.80
C ASP A 301 14.96 2.79 20.90
N ASN A 302 15.47 3.29 19.77
CA ASN A 302 16.49 4.35 19.72
C ASN A 302 15.92 5.77 19.92
N GLY A 303 14.60 5.90 20.08
CA GLY A 303 13.91 7.18 20.24
C GLY A 303 13.45 7.83 18.93
N GLU A 304 13.76 7.26 17.78
CA GLU A 304 13.35 7.74 16.47
C GLU A 304 11.82 7.62 16.31
N LYS A 305 11.17 8.70 15.86
CA LYS A 305 9.74 8.70 15.57
C LYS A 305 9.49 8.24 14.14
N ILE A 306 8.60 7.29 13.97
CA ILE A 306 8.15 6.80 12.67
C ILE A 306 6.84 7.49 12.26
N ALA A 307 6.60 7.63 10.96
CA ALA A 307 5.36 8.22 10.45
C ALA A 307 4.13 7.33 10.67
N TYR A 308 4.34 6.03 10.89
CA TYR A 308 3.24 5.09 11.14
C TYR A 308 2.76 5.18 12.59
N ALA A 309 1.45 5.28 12.76
CA ALA A 309 0.75 5.22 14.03
C ALA A 309 0.16 3.80 14.23
N ARG A 310 -1.13 3.64 14.47
CA ARG A 310 -1.81 2.34 14.61
C ARG A 310 -2.81 2.15 13.49
N GLY A 311 -2.37 1.49 12.40
CA GLY A 311 -3.18 1.31 11.19
C GLY A 311 -3.33 2.55 10.33
N LEU A 312 -2.53 3.59 10.57
CA LEU A 312 -2.57 4.89 9.90
C LEU A 312 -1.17 5.49 9.77
N PHE A 313 -0.91 6.18 8.67
CA PHE A 313 0.19 7.14 8.55
C PHE A 313 -0.24 8.51 9.07
N VAL A 314 0.68 9.20 9.74
CA VAL A 314 0.52 10.58 10.23
C VAL A 314 1.73 11.37 9.78
N ASP A 315 1.54 12.18 8.76
CA ASP A 315 2.58 12.96 8.08
C ASP A 315 2.05 14.35 7.66
N GLU A 316 2.74 14.99 6.74
CA GLU A 316 2.32 16.23 6.10
C GLU A 316 2.24 16.05 4.59
N TYR A 317 1.19 16.60 3.98
CA TYR A 317 1.08 16.75 2.54
C TYR A 317 1.17 18.23 2.16
N ARG A 318 2.24 18.63 1.48
CA ARG A 318 2.49 20.02 1.06
C ARG A 318 2.32 21.02 2.22
N GLY A 319 2.85 20.66 3.40
CA GLY A 319 2.85 21.46 4.61
C GLY A 319 1.51 21.54 5.36
N VAL A 320 0.59 20.64 5.06
CA VAL A 320 -0.68 20.44 5.77
C VAL A 320 -0.67 19.08 6.46
N PRO A 321 -0.96 18.99 7.78
CA PRO A 321 -1.03 17.72 8.49
C PRO A 321 -2.03 16.76 7.85
N ARG A 322 -1.59 15.49 7.68
CA ARG A 322 -2.38 14.45 7.03
C ARG A 322 -2.40 13.18 7.87
N VAL A 323 -3.56 12.52 7.93
CA VAL A 323 -3.76 11.18 8.50
C VAL A 323 -4.35 10.30 7.41
N HIS A 324 -3.65 9.25 7.00
CA HIS A 324 -4.06 8.51 5.80
C HIS A 324 -3.68 7.03 5.86
N HIS A 325 -4.26 6.23 4.97
CA HIS A 325 -3.79 4.91 4.60
C HIS A 325 -4.24 4.55 3.20
N ALA A 326 -3.32 4.02 2.40
CA ALA A 326 -3.62 3.41 1.11
C ALA A 326 -4.00 1.93 1.27
N GLY A 327 -4.68 1.38 0.29
CA GLY A 327 -5.01 -0.03 0.23
C GLY A 327 -4.84 -0.59 -1.16
N ASN A 328 -4.12 -1.70 -1.27
CA ASN A 328 -3.98 -2.45 -2.51
C ASN A 328 -4.25 -3.91 -2.20
N TRP A 329 -5.11 -4.51 -2.98
CA TRP A 329 -5.33 -5.94 -2.99
C TRP A 329 -5.75 -6.37 -4.40
N VAL A 330 -5.74 -7.67 -4.65
CA VAL A 330 -6.07 -8.25 -5.96
C VAL A 330 -7.32 -7.59 -6.58
N GLY A 331 -7.14 -6.86 -7.68
CA GLY A 331 -8.21 -6.15 -8.39
C GLY A 331 -8.67 -4.83 -7.78
N TYR A 332 -8.08 -4.35 -6.67
CA TYR A 332 -8.55 -3.13 -6.01
C TYR A 332 -7.42 -2.21 -5.58
N ASN A 333 -7.70 -0.91 -5.64
CA ASN A 333 -6.86 0.15 -5.09
C ASN A 333 -7.74 1.14 -4.32
N ALA A 334 -7.29 1.54 -3.14
CA ALA A 334 -8.01 2.46 -2.27
C ALA A 334 -7.07 3.48 -1.63
N MET A 335 -7.60 4.64 -1.33
CA MET A 335 -6.95 5.67 -0.52
C MET A 335 -7.99 6.40 0.31
N LEU A 336 -7.70 6.59 1.60
CA LEU A 336 -8.39 7.55 2.46
C LEU A 336 -7.34 8.49 3.04
N ALA A 337 -7.42 9.77 2.66
CA ALA A 337 -6.57 10.84 3.17
C ALA A 337 -7.42 11.87 3.92
N ARG A 338 -7.09 12.10 5.19
CA ARG A 338 -7.75 13.04 6.08
C ARG A 338 -6.82 14.20 6.36
N PHE A 339 -7.34 15.42 6.28
CA PHE A 339 -6.68 16.67 6.62
C PHE A 339 -7.39 17.27 7.85
N PRO A 340 -6.95 16.91 9.08
CA PRO A 340 -7.73 17.17 10.29
C PRO A 340 -8.00 18.65 10.55
N GLU A 341 -7.00 19.52 10.34
CA GLU A 341 -7.13 20.95 10.58
C GLU A 341 -8.11 21.64 9.62
N GLN A 342 -8.35 21.05 8.44
CA GLN A 342 -9.26 21.55 7.41
C GLN A 342 -10.62 20.86 7.47
N HIS A 343 -10.81 19.91 8.40
CA HIS A 343 -11.98 19.03 8.47
C HIS A 343 -12.40 18.54 7.09
N THR A 344 -11.39 18.11 6.33
CA THR A 344 -11.56 17.68 4.93
C THR A 344 -10.89 16.34 4.72
N SER A 345 -11.59 15.42 4.04
CA SER A 345 -11.03 14.12 3.70
C SER A 345 -11.36 13.76 2.25
N VAL A 346 -10.44 13.03 1.63
CA VAL A 346 -10.59 12.52 0.26
C VAL A 346 -10.49 11.00 0.29
N ALA A 347 -11.48 10.33 -0.26
CA ALA A 347 -11.49 8.89 -0.47
C ALA A 347 -11.54 8.58 -1.97
N VAL A 348 -10.71 7.66 -2.43
CA VAL A 348 -10.74 7.11 -3.79
C VAL A 348 -10.73 5.60 -3.67
N LEU A 349 -11.75 4.94 -4.25
CA LEU A 349 -11.91 3.49 -4.23
C LEU A 349 -12.03 3.00 -5.67
N CYS A 350 -11.13 2.14 -6.12
CA CYS A 350 -11.06 1.66 -7.49
C CYS A 350 -11.13 0.13 -7.53
N ASN A 351 -11.80 -0.43 -8.55
CA ASN A 351 -11.87 -1.86 -8.80
C ASN A 351 -10.92 -2.32 -9.92
N PHE A 352 -9.73 -1.75 -9.96
CA PHE A 352 -8.73 -2.02 -10.98
C PHE A 352 -7.31 -1.96 -10.40
N GLU A 353 -6.48 -3.01 -10.61
CA GLU A 353 -5.10 -3.06 -10.11
C GLU A 353 -4.20 -1.92 -10.61
N GLY A 354 -4.41 -1.48 -11.84
CA GLY A 354 -3.65 -0.39 -12.45
C GLY A 354 -4.16 1.01 -12.11
N ALA A 355 -5.10 1.16 -11.18
CA ALA A 355 -5.56 2.48 -10.73
C ALA A 355 -4.60 3.06 -9.69
N GLU A 356 -4.29 4.34 -9.81
CA GLU A 356 -3.41 5.06 -8.89
C GLU A 356 -4.26 5.86 -7.88
N ALA A 357 -4.98 5.14 -6.98
CA ALA A 357 -5.90 5.76 -6.04
C ALA A 357 -5.24 6.80 -5.14
N SER A 358 -3.98 6.59 -4.73
CA SER A 358 -3.21 7.54 -3.92
C SER A 358 -2.96 8.84 -4.69
N GLU A 359 -2.43 8.76 -5.91
CA GLU A 359 -2.18 9.93 -6.76
C GLU A 359 -3.47 10.69 -7.10
N LEU A 360 -4.54 9.97 -7.42
CA LEU A 360 -5.84 10.57 -7.67
C LEU A 360 -6.38 11.30 -6.43
N SER A 361 -6.22 10.71 -5.24
CA SER A 361 -6.61 11.34 -3.97
C SER A 361 -5.80 12.63 -3.72
N GLU A 362 -4.49 12.63 -3.98
CA GLU A 362 -3.64 13.81 -3.84
C GLU A 362 -4.03 14.91 -4.83
N LYS A 363 -4.30 14.57 -6.09
CA LYS A 363 -4.79 15.54 -7.09
C LYS A 363 -6.16 16.14 -6.71
N VAL A 364 -7.05 15.33 -6.11
CA VAL A 364 -8.33 15.85 -5.58
C VAL A 364 -8.07 16.77 -4.39
N ALA A 365 -7.15 16.40 -3.48
CA ALA A 365 -6.75 17.26 -2.37
C ALA A 365 -6.16 18.59 -2.85
N ASP A 366 -5.33 18.59 -3.91
CA ASP A 366 -4.79 19.82 -4.54
C ASP A 366 -5.89 20.76 -5.02
N ILE A 367 -7.02 20.21 -5.49
CA ILE A 367 -8.18 21.02 -5.93
C ILE A 367 -8.94 21.58 -4.74
N VAL A 368 -9.27 20.73 -3.75
CA VAL A 368 -10.18 21.13 -2.67
C VAL A 368 -9.50 21.88 -1.53
N LEU A 369 -8.16 21.80 -1.43
CA LEU A 369 -7.33 22.45 -0.42
C LEU A 369 -6.36 23.49 -1.02
N ALA A 370 -6.61 23.94 -2.25
CA ALA A 370 -5.72 24.87 -2.97
C ALA A 370 -5.34 26.12 -2.16
N ASP A 371 -6.24 26.58 -1.29
CA ASP A 371 -6.05 27.80 -0.49
C ASP A 371 -5.03 27.65 0.64
N VAL A 372 -4.75 26.41 1.08
CA VAL A 372 -3.92 26.12 2.27
C VAL A 372 -2.65 25.34 1.95
N LEU A 373 -2.59 24.66 0.80
CA LEU A 373 -1.42 23.89 0.39
C LEU A 373 -0.25 24.80 -0.03
N LYS A 374 0.95 24.56 0.50
CA LYS A 374 2.16 25.29 0.11
C LYS A 374 2.55 24.97 -1.33
N GLY A 375 2.85 25.99 -2.12
CA GLY A 375 3.28 25.84 -3.53
C GLY A 375 2.15 25.48 -4.50
N ALA A 376 0.89 25.68 -4.12
CA ALA A 376 -0.26 25.63 -5.01
C ALA A 376 -0.31 26.96 -5.80
N ASP A 377 0.46 27.08 -6.87
CA ASP A 377 0.13 28.06 -7.89
C ASP A 377 -1.13 27.58 -8.61
N ALA A 378 -2.14 28.45 -8.62
CA ALA A 378 -3.50 28.20 -9.08
C ALA A 378 -3.53 27.48 -10.43
N GLY A 379 -4.32 26.45 -10.52
CA GLY A 379 -4.77 25.65 -11.65
C GLY A 379 -4.39 26.16 -13.05
N GLY A 380 -3.35 25.62 -13.60
CA GLY A 380 -2.95 25.81 -14.98
C GLY A 380 -1.88 24.79 -15.30
N ALA A 381 -2.05 24.07 -16.39
CA ALA A 381 -1.00 23.22 -16.94
C ALA A 381 0.31 24.02 -16.96
N GLN A 382 1.17 23.83 -15.99
CA GLN A 382 2.46 24.49 -15.95
C GLN A 382 3.32 23.92 -17.07
N LYS A 383 3.29 24.63 -18.21
CA LYS A 383 4.49 24.71 -19.05
C LYS A 383 5.60 25.17 -18.10
N ALA A 384 6.56 24.28 -17.86
CA ALA A 384 7.77 24.58 -17.12
C ALA A 384 8.38 25.87 -17.69
N SER A 385 8.22 26.98 -16.98
CA SER A 385 9.02 28.19 -17.24
C SER A 385 10.46 27.87 -16.85
N PRO A 386 11.44 28.13 -17.73
CA PRO A 386 12.83 27.89 -17.40
C PRO A 386 13.30 28.97 -16.40
N GLY A 387 13.06 28.73 -15.10
CA GLY A 387 13.83 29.38 -14.06
C GLY A 387 15.29 29.05 -14.30
N LYS A 388 16.19 30.04 -14.26
CA LYS A 388 17.64 29.89 -14.37
C LYS A 388 18.15 28.86 -13.34
N LYS A 389 17.98 27.57 -13.62
CA LYS A 389 18.77 26.50 -13.05
C LYS A 389 20.14 26.64 -13.66
N THR A 390 21.16 26.94 -12.89
CA THR A 390 22.55 26.71 -13.26
C THR A 390 22.56 25.28 -13.82
N ALA A 391 22.85 25.16 -15.11
CA ALA A 391 22.80 23.88 -15.83
C ALA A 391 23.96 23.00 -15.31
N VAL A 392 23.72 22.28 -14.23
CA VAL A 392 24.58 21.16 -13.84
C VAL A 392 24.32 20.09 -14.89
N LYS A 393 25.35 19.74 -15.66
CA LYS A 393 25.22 18.71 -16.71
C LYS A 393 24.70 17.43 -16.10
N PRO A 394 23.66 16.80 -16.67
CA PRO A 394 23.17 15.51 -16.19
C PRO A 394 24.30 14.48 -16.21
N VAL A 395 24.34 13.63 -15.22
CA VAL A 395 25.24 12.47 -15.23
C VAL A 395 24.84 11.57 -16.40
N PRO A 396 25.79 11.14 -17.27
CA PRO A 396 25.48 10.19 -18.33
C PRO A 396 24.80 8.93 -17.76
N LEU A 397 23.67 8.51 -18.35
CA LEU A 397 22.84 7.41 -17.84
C LEU A 397 23.65 6.13 -17.65
N GLN A 398 24.58 5.85 -18.59
CA GLN A 398 25.47 4.67 -18.54
C GLN A 398 26.29 4.56 -17.24
N ARG A 399 26.48 5.69 -16.53
CA ARG A 399 27.21 5.69 -15.26
C ARG A 399 26.33 5.25 -14.08
N LEU A 400 25.02 5.26 -14.25
CA LEU A 400 24.02 4.90 -13.24
C LEU A 400 23.59 3.43 -13.40
N LEU A 401 23.70 2.86 -14.63
CA LEU A 401 23.33 1.48 -14.92
C LEU A 401 24.14 0.48 -14.08
N GLY A 402 23.48 -0.58 -13.64
CA GLY A 402 24.11 -1.71 -12.95
C GLY A 402 23.30 -2.24 -11.78
N SER A 403 23.90 -3.14 -11.03
CA SER A 403 23.27 -3.80 -9.89
C SER A 403 23.78 -3.20 -8.58
N TYR A 404 22.86 -2.98 -7.66
CA TYR A 404 23.12 -2.44 -6.33
C TYR A 404 22.49 -3.35 -5.29
N PHE A 405 23.14 -3.53 -4.17
CA PHE A 405 22.72 -4.41 -3.09
C PHE A 405 22.55 -3.63 -1.79
N ASP A 406 21.35 -3.66 -1.23
CA ASP A 406 21.07 -3.18 0.11
C ASP A 406 21.23 -4.33 1.11
N ALA A 407 22.24 -4.22 1.98
CA ALA A 407 22.55 -5.26 2.97
C ALA A 407 21.53 -5.33 4.12
N ASN A 408 20.79 -4.24 4.36
CA ASN A 408 19.82 -4.19 5.45
C ASN A 408 18.52 -4.91 5.08
N THR A 409 18.08 -4.78 3.82
CA THR A 409 16.88 -5.42 3.31
C THR A 409 17.18 -6.68 2.50
N GLU A 410 18.47 -6.98 2.25
CA GLU A 410 18.93 -8.05 1.37
C GLU A 410 18.33 -7.99 -0.03
N THR A 411 18.09 -6.77 -0.52
CA THR A 411 17.43 -6.51 -1.80
C THR A 411 18.44 -6.12 -2.87
N ILE A 412 18.30 -6.71 -4.05
CA ILE A 412 19.03 -6.30 -5.25
C ILE A 412 18.16 -5.30 -6.02
N LEU A 413 18.74 -4.15 -6.31
CA LEU A 413 18.20 -3.11 -7.16
C LEU A 413 18.97 -3.14 -8.48
N GLU A 414 18.28 -3.36 -9.60
CA GLU A 414 18.88 -3.28 -10.92
C GLU A 414 18.46 -1.99 -11.61
N VAL A 415 19.43 -1.24 -12.12
CA VAL A 415 19.18 -0.04 -12.93
C VAL A 415 19.54 -0.33 -14.37
N ILE A 416 18.53 -0.31 -15.23
CA ILE A 416 18.69 -0.60 -16.66
C ILE A 416 18.23 0.60 -17.50
N GLU A 417 18.65 0.64 -18.75
CA GLU A 417 18.13 1.60 -19.74
C GLU A 417 17.16 0.89 -20.69
N GLN A 418 15.97 1.43 -20.85
CA GLN A 418 14.99 0.93 -21.78
C GLN A 418 14.39 2.11 -22.58
N GLN A 419 14.55 2.08 -23.88
CA GLN A 419 14.04 3.13 -24.80
C GLN A 419 14.51 4.57 -24.41
N GLY A 420 15.74 4.69 -23.89
CA GLY A 420 16.31 5.97 -23.47
C GLY A 420 15.89 6.47 -22.09
N ALA A 421 15.09 5.69 -21.35
CA ALA A 421 14.69 5.98 -19.99
C ALA A 421 15.39 5.02 -19.00
N LEU A 422 15.66 5.50 -17.78
CA LEU A 422 16.13 4.64 -16.69
C LEU A 422 14.94 3.91 -16.06
N ILE A 423 15.11 2.63 -15.85
CA ILE A 423 14.19 1.76 -15.14
C ILE A 423 14.90 1.17 -13.93
N LEU A 424 14.35 1.37 -12.75
CA LEU A 424 14.72 0.67 -11.54
C LEU A 424 13.91 -0.63 -11.48
N LYS A 425 14.59 -1.76 -11.33
CA LYS A 425 13.94 -3.05 -11.12
C LYS A 425 14.18 -3.53 -9.69
N ILE A 426 13.12 -3.94 -9.03
CA ILE A 426 13.13 -4.62 -7.74
C ILE A 426 12.46 -5.98 -7.95
N GLY A 427 13.26 -7.03 -8.06
CA GLY A 427 12.78 -8.32 -8.55
C GLY A 427 12.23 -8.22 -9.98
N ALA A 428 10.98 -8.66 -10.18
CA ALA A 428 10.31 -8.58 -11.48
C ALA A 428 9.64 -7.21 -11.77
N MET A 429 9.56 -6.31 -10.77
CA MET A 429 8.84 -5.03 -10.88
C MET A 429 9.69 -3.95 -11.57
N PRO A 430 9.32 -3.48 -12.76
CA PRO A 430 9.96 -2.35 -13.42
C PRO A 430 9.34 -1.04 -12.95
N LEU A 431 10.17 -0.12 -12.49
CA LEU A 431 9.80 1.19 -11.96
C LEU A 431 10.50 2.28 -12.79
N PRO A 432 9.81 3.02 -13.66
CA PRO A 432 10.41 4.10 -14.42
C PRO A 432 10.93 5.21 -13.51
N LEU A 433 12.10 5.75 -13.84
CA LEU A 433 12.76 6.84 -13.11
C LEU A 433 12.64 8.15 -13.90
N VAL A 434 12.06 9.17 -13.29
CA VAL A 434 11.92 10.53 -13.85
C VAL A 434 12.98 11.43 -13.23
N ALA A 435 13.83 12.05 -14.06
CA ALA A 435 14.92 12.90 -13.58
C ALA A 435 14.41 14.17 -12.88
N THR A 436 14.88 14.41 -11.66
CA THR A 436 14.62 15.63 -10.87
C THR A 436 15.89 16.42 -10.59
N GLY A 437 17.06 15.81 -10.85
CA GLY A 437 18.37 16.43 -10.69
C GLY A 437 19.44 15.74 -11.54
N PRO A 438 20.71 16.15 -11.42
CA PRO A 438 21.81 15.56 -12.22
C PRO A 438 22.01 14.07 -12.00
N ALA A 439 21.77 13.56 -10.80
CA ALA A 439 21.84 12.15 -10.38
C ALA A 439 20.70 11.79 -9.43
N SER A 440 19.63 12.56 -9.45
CA SER A 440 18.43 12.39 -8.63
C SER A 440 17.22 12.16 -9.52
N PHE A 441 16.37 11.24 -9.11
CA PHE A 441 15.18 10.81 -9.85
C PHE A 441 14.02 10.62 -8.89
N GLU A 442 12.81 10.65 -9.42
CA GLU A 442 11.60 10.17 -8.75
C GLU A 442 11.14 8.87 -9.39
N VAL A 443 10.69 7.93 -8.59
CA VAL A 443 10.08 6.69 -9.06
C VAL A 443 8.66 7.01 -9.50
N GLN A 444 8.36 6.80 -10.78
CA GLN A 444 7.03 7.12 -11.32
C GLN A 444 5.93 6.29 -10.61
N GLY A 445 4.89 6.98 -10.14
CA GLY A 445 3.76 6.36 -9.44
C GLY A 445 3.99 6.08 -7.95
N PHE A 446 5.17 6.43 -7.40
CA PHE A 446 5.49 6.22 -5.99
C PHE A 446 6.15 7.47 -5.40
N PRO A 447 5.88 7.84 -4.14
CA PRO A 447 6.55 8.96 -3.47
C PRO A 447 7.97 8.56 -3.03
N VAL A 448 8.76 8.01 -3.96
CA VAL A 448 10.10 7.50 -3.72
C VAL A 448 11.10 8.29 -4.56
N LYS A 449 12.11 8.86 -3.91
CA LYS A 449 13.26 9.48 -4.55
C LYS A 449 14.42 8.49 -4.66
N ALA A 450 15.09 8.48 -5.81
CA ALA A 450 16.26 7.67 -6.09
C ALA A 450 17.47 8.60 -6.33
N ASP A 451 18.42 8.60 -5.41
CA ASP A 451 19.62 9.43 -5.48
C ASP A 451 20.85 8.56 -5.69
N PHE A 452 21.62 8.85 -6.74
CA PHE A 452 22.86 8.16 -7.04
C PHE A 452 24.08 8.94 -6.54
N SER A 453 24.94 8.29 -5.79
CA SER A 453 26.24 8.83 -5.38
C SER A 453 27.27 8.62 -6.49
N VAL A 454 27.71 9.70 -7.13
CA VAL A 454 28.64 9.67 -8.26
C VAL A 454 29.86 10.54 -7.97
N THR A 455 31.07 9.98 -8.01
CA THR A 455 32.31 10.70 -7.77
C THR A 455 33.08 10.89 -9.09
N GLY A 456 33.38 12.15 -9.44
CA GLY A 456 34.17 12.48 -10.61
C GLY A 456 33.63 11.88 -11.92
N LYS A 457 34.41 11.05 -12.60
CA LYS A 457 34.02 10.33 -13.83
C LYS A 457 33.65 8.86 -13.59
N GLN A 458 33.61 8.40 -12.35
CA GLN A 458 33.37 7.00 -12.01
C GLN A 458 31.88 6.62 -12.19
N LEU A 459 31.61 5.30 -12.19
CA LEU A 459 30.25 4.78 -12.08
C LEU A 459 29.66 5.16 -10.71
N ALA A 460 28.34 5.26 -10.61
CA ALA A 460 27.69 5.44 -9.33
C ALA A 460 28.01 4.25 -8.41
N ASN A 461 28.46 4.51 -7.20
CA ASN A 461 28.83 3.49 -6.22
C ASN A 461 27.69 3.15 -5.24
N GLU A 462 26.71 4.03 -5.11
CA GLU A 462 25.58 3.88 -4.21
C GLU A 462 24.31 4.39 -4.87
N LEU A 463 23.19 3.75 -4.54
CA LEU A 463 21.84 4.18 -4.85
C LEU A 463 21.05 4.22 -3.54
N LYS A 464 20.55 5.40 -3.19
CA LYS A 464 19.64 5.61 -2.06
C LYS A 464 18.22 5.78 -2.53
N LEU A 465 17.30 4.99 -1.97
CA LEU A 465 15.88 5.20 -2.13
C LEU A 465 15.34 5.86 -0.86
N ARG A 466 14.59 6.96 -1.01
CA ARG A 466 13.99 7.71 0.10
C ARG A 466 12.48 7.82 -0.07
N ILE A 467 11.76 7.68 1.05
CA ILE A 467 10.32 7.92 1.13
C ILE A 467 10.14 9.11 2.07
N GLY A 468 9.75 10.27 1.53
CA GLY A 468 9.80 11.53 2.27
C GLY A 468 11.26 11.93 2.57
N ASP A 469 11.57 12.20 3.84
CA ASP A 469 12.92 12.51 4.30
C ASP A 469 13.69 11.30 4.84
N ASP A 470 13.04 10.13 4.92
CA ASP A 470 13.63 8.91 5.48
C ASP A 470 14.37 8.09 4.40
N ASP A 471 15.59 7.63 4.73
CA ASP A 471 16.33 6.67 3.90
C ASP A 471 15.67 5.29 4.02
N ALA A 472 14.92 4.88 2.98
CA ALA A 472 14.27 3.58 2.95
C ALA A 472 15.24 2.45 2.61
N MET A 473 16.22 2.70 1.70
CA MET A 473 17.25 1.76 1.29
C MET A 473 18.54 2.50 0.94
N ALA A 474 19.69 1.89 1.24
CA ALA A 474 21.02 2.39 0.85
C ALA A 474 21.81 1.24 0.22
N ALA A 475 21.71 1.10 -1.10
CA ALA A 475 22.27 -0.01 -1.85
C ALA A 475 23.63 0.34 -2.47
N THR A 476 24.63 -0.51 -2.22
CA THR A 476 25.98 -0.37 -2.77
C THR A 476 26.11 -1.15 -4.08
N ARG A 477 26.74 -0.54 -5.08
CA ARG A 477 27.02 -1.18 -6.37
C ARG A 477 27.89 -2.42 -6.18
N PHE A 478 27.55 -3.50 -6.89
CA PHE A 478 28.37 -4.70 -6.99
C PHE A 478 28.52 -5.17 -8.44
N THR A 479 29.49 -6.05 -8.68
CA THR A 479 29.64 -6.72 -9.97
C THR A 479 29.12 -8.14 -9.85
N ALA A 480 28.22 -8.52 -10.76
CA ALA A 480 27.66 -9.86 -10.78
C ALA A 480 28.73 -10.92 -10.98
N ALA A 481 28.61 -12.02 -10.25
CA ALA A 481 29.48 -13.18 -10.43
C ALA A 481 29.25 -13.86 -11.81
N THR A 482 30.27 -14.49 -12.33
CA THR A 482 30.21 -15.25 -13.59
C THR A 482 30.64 -16.69 -13.35
N PRO A 483 29.81 -17.53 -12.70
CA PRO A 483 30.17 -18.92 -12.41
C PRO A 483 30.33 -19.74 -13.70
N SER A 484 31.29 -20.65 -13.72
CA SER A 484 31.44 -21.62 -14.81
C SER A 484 30.26 -22.62 -14.81
N ALA A 485 30.03 -23.30 -15.93
CA ALA A 485 29.02 -24.35 -16.02
C ALA A 485 29.23 -25.46 -14.98
N GLU A 486 30.51 -25.81 -14.71
CA GLU A 486 30.87 -26.78 -13.67
C GLU A 486 30.53 -26.26 -12.26
N ALA A 487 30.82 -24.98 -11.98
CA ALA A 487 30.45 -24.36 -10.71
C ALA A 487 28.91 -24.33 -10.50
N LEU A 488 28.13 -24.11 -11.56
CA LEU A 488 26.67 -24.14 -11.49
C LEU A 488 26.14 -25.53 -11.09
N GLN A 489 26.77 -26.62 -11.49
CA GLN A 489 26.39 -27.98 -11.09
C GLN A 489 26.48 -28.22 -9.59
N SER A 490 27.35 -27.49 -8.88
CA SER A 490 27.47 -27.62 -7.43
C SER A 490 26.21 -27.14 -6.64
N TYR A 491 25.36 -26.37 -7.27
CA TYR A 491 24.10 -25.85 -6.66
C TYR A 491 22.87 -26.70 -7.02
N VAL A 492 23.02 -27.67 -7.92
CA VAL A 492 21.92 -28.55 -8.32
C VAL A 492 21.56 -29.50 -7.18
N GLY A 493 20.27 -29.62 -6.86
CA GLY A 493 19.79 -30.49 -5.80
C GLY A 493 18.34 -30.23 -5.43
N THR A 494 17.85 -30.98 -4.46
CA THR A 494 16.52 -30.83 -3.91
C THR A 494 16.64 -30.24 -2.51
N PHE A 495 16.05 -29.08 -2.29
CA PHE A 495 16.14 -28.33 -1.05
C PHE A 495 14.80 -28.22 -0.36
N TYR A 496 14.75 -28.41 0.94
CA TYR A 496 13.54 -28.35 1.75
C TYR A 496 13.60 -27.22 2.76
N SER A 497 12.53 -26.45 2.86
CA SER A 497 12.36 -25.44 3.91
C SER A 497 11.37 -25.92 4.97
N PRO A 498 11.79 -26.12 6.22
CA PRO A 498 10.87 -26.45 7.31
C PRO A 498 9.99 -25.27 7.72
N GLU A 499 10.39 -24.03 7.41
CA GLU A 499 9.64 -22.82 7.72
C GLU A 499 8.47 -22.59 6.74
N LEU A 500 8.64 -22.98 5.47
CA LEU A 500 7.60 -22.92 4.44
C LEU A 500 6.86 -24.24 4.24
N ASP A 501 7.49 -25.36 4.68
CA ASP A 501 7.04 -26.73 4.41
C ASP A 501 6.97 -27.06 2.91
N VAL A 502 8.00 -26.65 2.18
CA VAL A 502 8.10 -26.87 0.72
C VAL A 502 9.46 -27.43 0.33
N THR A 503 9.46 -28.08 -0.82
CA THR A 503 10.67 -28.64 -1.42
C THR A 503 10.90 -28.00 -2.78
N TRP A 504 12.07 -27.37 -2.97
CA TRP A 504 12.46 -26.75 -4.24
C TRP A 504 13.56 -27.55 -4.93
N PRO A 505 13.30 -28.17 -6.08
CA PRO A 505 14.33 -28.67 -6.97
C PRO A 505 15.06 -27.52 -7.67
N LEU A 506 16.38 -27.46 -7.53
CA LEU A 506 17.22 -26.59 -8.33
C LEU A 506 17.87 -27.40 -9.45
N VAL A 507 17.73 -26.91 -10.68
CA VAL A 507 18.16 -27.59 -11.90
C VAL A 507 18.96 -26.67 -12.80
N ILE A 508 19.67 -27.23 -13.80
CA ILE A 508 20.22 -26.43 -14.89
C ILE A 508 19.22 -26.46 -16.04
N ASP A 509 18.71 -25.29 -16.41
CA ASP A 509 17.86 -25.08 -17.58
C ASP A 509 18.54 -24.08 -18.52
N GLN A 510 18.69 -24.45 -19.80
CA GLN A 510 19.34 -23.62 -20.83
C GLN A 510 20.68 -23.02 -20.38
N GLY A 511 21.47 -23.80 -19.62
CA GLY A 511 22.78 -23.38 -19.10
C GLY A 511 22.74 -22.41 -17.89
N LYS A 512 21.56 -22.16 -17.31
CA LYS A 512 21.38 -21.33 -16.11
C LYS A 512 20.87 -22.18 -14.96
N LEU A 513 21.24 -21.80 -13.73
CA LEU A 513 20.59 -22.33 -12.54
C LEU A 513 19.14 -21.84 -12.50
N ALA A 514 18.22 -22.73 -12.15
CA ALA A 514 16.80 -22.41 -12.10
C ALA A 514 16.10 -23.16 -10.96
N VAL A 515 15.05 -22.56 -10.37
CA VAL A 515 14.10 -23.25 -9.50
C VAL A 515 13.06 -23.90 -10.37
N ARG A 516 12.80 -25.19 -10.18
CA ARG A 516 11.68 -25.88 -10.78
C ARG A 516 10.53 -25.91 -9.78
N ASP A 517 9.58 -25.01 -9.97
CA ASP A 517 8.41 -24.87 -9.09
C ASP A 517 7.36 -25.93 -9.46
N GLU A 518 7.28 -26.98 -8.65
CA GLU A 518 6.33 -28.09 -8.81
C GLU A 518 5.09 -27.93 -7.91
N HIS A 519 5.02 -26.88 -7.11
CA HIS A 519 3.93 -26.66 -6.13
C HIS A 519 2.71 -25.97 -6.75
N ARG A 520 2.87 -25.35 -7.92
CA ARG A 520 1.74 -24.79 -8.67
C ARG A 520 0.88 -25.91 -9.25
N LYS A 521 -0.38 -25.97 -8.83
CA LYS A 521 -1.30 -27.07 -9.17
C LYS A 521 -1.53 -27.28 -10.67
N PHE A 522 -1.30 -26.26 -11.48
CA PHE A 522 -1.72 -26.27 -12.88
C PHE A 522 -0.57 -26.23 -13.89
N GLU A 523 0.64 -25.83 -13.48
CA GLU A 523 1.80 -25.74 -14.37
C GLU A 523 3.12 -25.76 -13.60
N THR A 524 4.02 -26.67 -13.97
CA THR A 524 5.43 -26.60 -13.48
C THR A 524 6.12 -25.41 -14.11
N LYS A 525 6.45 -24.39 -13.33
CA LYS A 525 7.16 -23.21 -13.81
C LYS A 525 8.68 -23.36 -13.54
N ILE A 526 9.48 -23.15 -14.58
CA ILE A 526 10.93 -23.02 -14.43
C ILE A 526 11.28 -21.54 -14.27
N GLN A 527 11.86 -21.18 -13.13
CA GLN A 527 12.21 -19.82 -12.80
C GLN A 527 13.73 -19.68 -12.85
N PRO A 528 14.30 -19.01 -13.87
CA PRO A 528 15.73 -18.84 -14.00
C PRO A 528 16.28 -17.95 -12.88
N LEU A 529 17.49 -18.29 -12.41
CA LEU A 529 18.23 -17.54 -11.43
C LEU A 529 19.41 -16.84 -12.10
N ALA A 530 19.55 -15.55 -11.88
CA ALA A 530 20.70 -14.77 -12.33
C ALA A 530 21.80 -14.79 -11.26
N PRO A 531 23.06 -15.05 -11.63
CA PRO A 531 24.17 -14.91 -10.69
C PRO A 531 24.22 -13.47 -10.14
N ALA A 532 24.30 -13.32 -8.82
CA ALA A 532 24.44 -12.03 -8.15
C ALA A 532 25.86 -11.87 -7.59
N MET A 533 26.13 -12.43 -6.43
CA MET A 533 27.44 -12.43 -5.79
C MET A 533 27.99 -13.87 -5.74
N GLN A 534 29.18 -14.05 -5.20
CA GLN A 534 29.70 -15.40 -4.95
C GLN A 534 28.69 -16.17 -4.06
N ASP A 535 28.40 -17.39 -4.48
CA ASP A 535 27.40 -18.25 -3.83
C ASP A 535 26.00 -17.61 -3.65
N ALA A 536 25.65 -16.60 -4.48
CA ALA A 536 24.36 -15.95 -4.43
C ALA A 536 23.75 -15.76 -5.82
N PHE A 537 22.43 -16.01 -5.89
CA PHE A 537 21.65 -15.91 -7.12
C PHE A 537 20.35 -15.17 -6.84
N SER A 538 19.89 -14.37 -7.78
CA SER A 538 18.61 -13.66 -7.70
C SER A 538 17.61 -14.18 -8.72
N GLY A 539 16.35 -14.23 -8.35
CA GLY A 539 15.25 -14.63 -9.20
C GLY A 539 13.93 -13.97 -8.78
N GLU A 540 12.82 -14.43 -9.35
CA GLU A 540 11.48 -13.95 -9.05
C GLU A 540 11.13 -14.11 -7.54
N ALA A 541 11.58 -15.23 -6.94
CA ALA A 541 11.35 -15.53 -5.52
C ALA A 541 12.20 -14.70 -4.56
N GLY A 542 13.27 -14.04 -5.03
CA GLY A 542 14.20 -13.26 -4.22
C GLY A 542 15.66 -13.62 -4.41
N LEU A 543 16.46 -13.32 -3.39
CA LEU A 543 17.90 -13.61 -3.34
C LEU A 543 18.13 -14.93 -2.60
N LEU A 544 18.76 -15.90 -3.26
CA LEU A 544 19.22 -17.16 -2.69
C LEU A 544 20.71 -17.05 -2.37
N ARG A 545 21.11 -17.25 -1.11
CA ARG A 545 22.50 -17.30 -0.65
C ARG A 545 22.84 -18.70 -0.19
N PHE A 546 23.74 -19.38 -0.90
CA PHE A 546 24.14 -20.75 -0.62
C PHE A 546 25.18 -20.83 0.49
N ALA A 547 24.96 -21.78 1.39
CA ALA A 547 25.91 -22.17 2.41
C ALA A 547 26.73 -23.40 1.98
N ARG A 548 28.01 -23.41 2.34
CA ARG A 548 28.94 -24.55 2.07
C ARG A 548 29.51 -25.07 3.39
N ASP A 549 29.78 -26.37 3.43
CA ASP A 549 30.53 -26.98 4.51
C ASP A 549 32.06 -26.75 4.35
N ALA A 550 32.85 -27.24 5.28
CA ALA A 550 34.30 -27.12 5.27
C ALA A 550 34.98 -27.80 4.06
N SER A 551 34.31 -28.70 3.36
CA SER A 551 34.79 -29.34 2.13
C SER A 551 34.43 -28.54 0.87
N GLY A 552 33.66 -27.44 1.00
CA GLY A 552 33.17 -26.62 -0.11
C GLY A 552 31.88 -27.15 -0.74
N LYS A 553 31.27 -28.20 -0.18
CA LYS A 553 30.01 -28.74 -0.67
C LYS A 553 28.83 -27.88 -0.22
N VAL A 554 27.88 -27.58 -1.13
CA VAL A 554 26.62 -26.87 -0.81
C VAL A 554 25.81 -27.71 0.16
N THR A 555 25.36 -27.09 1.27
CA THR A 555 24.55 -27.72 2.31
C THR A 555 23.12 -27.19 2.34
N GLY A 556 22.89 -26.01 1.78
CA GLY A 556 21.60 -25.35 1.76
C GLY A 556 21.71 -23.93 1.22
N PHE A 557 20.64 -23.17 1.35
CA PHE A 557 20.65 -21.73 1.08
C PHE A 557 19.66 -21.01 2.01
N GLU A 558 19.86 -19.70 2.14
CA GLU A 558 18.89 -18.77 2.72
C GLU A 558 18.24 -17.95 1.61
N LEU A 559 16.91 -17.85 1.65
CA LEU A 559 16.12 -17.05 0.74
C LEU A 559 15.71 -15.75 1.42
N SER A 560 15.95 -14.63 0.75
CA SER A 560 15.51 -13.30 1.19
C SER A 560 14.81 -12.59 0.05
N ALA A 561 13.64 -11.99 0.37
CA ALA A 561 12.88 -11.14 -0.52
C ALA A 561 12.22 -10.02 0.29
N SER A 562 11.49 -9.12 -0.39
CA SER A 562 10.75 -8.06 0.28
C SER A 562 9.92 -8.59 1.46
N ARG A 563 10.10 -8.03 2.65
CA ARG A 563 9.38 -8.33 3.89
C ARG A 563 9.62 -9.75 4.46
N MET A 564 10.63 -10.47 3.97
CA MET A 564 11.06 -11.75 4.57
C MET A 564 12.54 -12.00 4.28
N ARG A 565 13.30 -12.39 5.29
CA ARG A 565 14.75 -12.60 5.20
C ARG A 565 15.16 -13.90 5.85
N GLY A 566 16.19 -14.54 5.27
CA GLY A 566 16.86 -15.68 5.85
C GLY A 566 15.98 -16.91 6.02
N ILE A 567 15.03 -17.16 5.09
CA ILE A 567 14.26 -18.40 5.06
C ILE A 567 15.20 -19.54 4.69
N ARG A 568 15.33 -20.51 5.55
CA ARG A 568 16.30 -21.61 5.36
C ARG A 568 15.75 -22.71 4.49
N PHE A 569 16.60 -23.17 3.58
CA PHE A 569 16.43 -24.35 2.76
C PHE A 569 17.63 -25.28 2.96
N GLU A 570 17.38 -26.51 3.32
CA GLU A 570 18.39 -27.55 3.59
C GLU A 570 18.45 -28.53 2.42
N LEU A 571 19.65 -28.87 1.96
CA LEU A 571 19.84 -29.87 0.91
C LEU A 571 19.35 -31.24 1.43
N ARG A 572 18.34 -31.80 0.79
CA ARG A 572 17.93 -33.19 1.07
C ARG A 572 18.95 -34.14 0.44
N SER A 573 19.50 -35.04 1.25
CA SER A 573 20.27 -36.15 0.72
C SER A 573 19.39 -36.95 -0.25
N THR A 574 19.78 -37.08 -1.49
CA THR A 574 19.18 -38.07 -2.39
C THR A 574 19.45 -39.44 -1.78
N ASN A 575 18.50 -39.98 -1.01
CA ASN A 575 18.49 -41.42 -0.80
C ASN A 575 18.28 -42.04 -2.18
N ARG A 576 19.34 -42.66 -2.70
CA ARG A 576 19.31 -43.49 -3.89
C ARG A 576 18.39 -44.68 -3.69
#